data_774e7c050cd8d6b6a4dc197407d879c6
#
_entry.id   774e7c050cd8d6b6a4dc197407d879c6
#
_cell.length_a   1.000
_cell.length_b   1.000
_cell.length_c   1.000
_cell.angle_alpha   90.00
_cell.angle_beta   90.00
_cell.angle_gamma   90.00
#
_symmetry.space_group_name_H-M   'P 1'
#
loop_
_entity.id
_entity.type
_entity.pdbx_description
1 polymer ?
#
loop_
_entity_poly.entity_id
_entity_poly.type
_entity_poly.pdbx_seq_one_letter_code
_entity_poly.pdbx_strand_id
1 'polypeptide(L)'
;MAKQSLVIVESPAKAKTIGKYLGKDYEVKACMGHLRDLQKSKLSVDVDNDFEPVYKPIKGKEAIISDLKKSAKAADTVYLATDPDREGEAISWHLANILGLDPSAPNRVTFDEITKKGVKEGMAHPRAINIDLFNAQQARRELDRLVGYKLSPFLWKKVRRGLSAGRVQSVAVRLIRDRELEIENFKPDEYWNIDALLNPQGEKGEFTARLAATADGKKLTVTNKQQAGGILAALDGRDYTITKIEKGKRRRQPSPPFITSTLQQDASRAFGFSATRTMRAAQTLYEGVDIAGHGTVGLITYMRTDSLRIAAEAQAAAKNFIAERWGENYVCKTARKWKSRSATAAQDAHEAIRPSMPELTPDEVEQSISGDTAKLYRLIWSRFMASQMADCIQDTVSAS
;
A
#
# COMPACT_ATOMS: atom_id res chain seq x y z
N MET A 1 31.53 14.51 -29.89
CA MET A 1 30.56 14.74 -28.79
C MET A 1 30.87 13.71 -27.70
N ALA A 2 30.94 14.11 -26.45
CA ALA A 2 31.05 13.14 -25.35
C ALA A 2 29.85 12.18 -25.42
N LYS A 3 30.12 10.87 -25.32
CA LYS A 3 29.05 9.89 -25.31
C LYS A 3 28.24 10.07 -23.99
N GLN A 4 26.93 10.05 -24.09
CA GLN A 4 26.05 10.13 -22.94
C GLN A 4 25.75 8.72 -22.41
N SER A 5 25.49 8.59 -21.11
CA SER A 5 24.93 7.36 -20.55
C SER A 5 23.43 7.29 -20.83
N LEU A 6 22.92 6.10 -21.17
CA LEU A 6 21.49 5.85 -21.40
C LEU A 6 20.85 5.32 -20.11
N VAL A 7 19.76 5.96 -19.66
CA VAL A 7 18.94 5.48 -18.55
C VAL A 7 17.57 5.08 -19.07
N ILE A 8 17.18 3.81 -18.90
CA ILE A 8 15.91 3.29 -19.40
C ILE A 8 14.96 3.10 -18.21
N VAL A 9 13.81 3.77 -18.27
CA VAL A 9 12.73 3.73 -17.29
C VAL A 9 11.44 3.16 -17.90
N GLU A 10 10.40 2.91 -17.11
CA GLU A 10 9.17 2.29 -17.61
C GLU A 10 8.21 3.26 -18.29
N SER A 11 8.14 4.51 -17.80
CA SER A 11 7.14 5.47 -18.25
C SER A 11 7.73 6.80 -18.72
N PRO A 12 7.04 7.51 -19.63
CA PRO A 12 7.45 8.86 -20.06
C PRO A 12 7.46 9.88 -18.92
N ALA A 13 6.57 9.74 -17.93
CA ALA A 13 6.51 10.62 -16.77
C ALA A 13 7.81 10.51 -15.95
N LYS A 14 8.25 9.28 -15.65
CA LYS A 14 9.55 9.05 -15.01
C LYS A 14 10.71 9.58 -15.84
N ALA A 15 10.70 9.34 -17.16
CA ALA A 15 11.77 9.83 -18.03
C ALA A 15 11.89 11.36 -17.96
N LYS A 16 10.77 12.08 -17.98
CA LYS A 16 10.73 13.53 -17.83
C LYS A 16 11.28 14.00 -16.48
N THR A 17 10.84 13.37 -15.38
CA THR A 17 11.24 13.74 -14.01
C THR A 17 12.72 13.44 -13.77
N ILE A 18 13.15 12.22 -14.05
CA ILE A 18 14.53 11.76 -13.81
C ILE A 18 15.51 12.51 -14.72
N GLY A 19 15.16 12.74 -16.01
CA GLY A 19 15.99 13.47 -16.95
C GLY A 19 16.32 14.89 -16.49
N LYS A 20 15.36 15.58 -15.81
CA LYS A 20 15.63 16.89 -15.21
C LYS A 20 16.67 16.85 -14.09
N TYR A 21 16.74 15.74 -13.34
CA TYR A 21 17.66 15.61 -12.22
C TYR A 21 19.07 15.17 -12.64
N LEU A 22 19.17 14.34 -13.68
CA LEU A 22 20.43 13.79 -14.16
C LEU A 22 21.21 14.75 -15.10
N GLY A 23 20.50 15.65 -15.80
CA GLY A 23 21.10 16.65 -16.66
C GLY A 23 21.58 16.10 -18.01
N LYS A 24 22.52 16.84 -18.65
CA LYS A 24 22.93 16.62 -20.06
C LYS A 24 23.82 15.41 -20.30
N ASP A 25 24.40 14.84 -19.27
CA ASP A 25 25.30 13.68 -19.38
C ASP A 25 24.54 12.35 -19.53
N TYR A 26 23.22 12.42 -19.40
CA TYR A 26 22.34 11.26 -19.47
C TYR A 26 21.22 11.47 -20.50
N GLU A 27 21.02 10.47 -21.35
CA GLU A 27 19.81 10.32 -22.15
C GLU A 27 18.81 9.44 -21.37
N VAL A 28 17.61 9.94 -21.04
CA VAL A 28 16.61 9.16 -20.31
C VAL A 28 15.45 8.80 -21.23
N LYS A 29 15.22 7.50 -21.41
CA LYS A 29 14.18 6.96 -22.31
C LYS A 29 13.19 6.04 -21.59
N ALA A 30 11.96 6.02 -22.08
CA ALA A 30 10.92 5.14 -21.57
C ALA A 30 10.74 3.89 -22.44
N CYS A 31 10.72 2.70 -21.84
CA CYS A 31 10.44 1.44 -22.54
C CYS A 31 8.92 1.17 -22.65
N MET A 32 8.07 1.97 -22.00
CA MET A 32 6.62 1.81 -22.01
C MET A 32 6.14 0.45 -21.47
N GLY A 33 6.78 -0.05 -20.41
CA GLY A 33 6.51 -1.33 -19.77
C GLY A 33 7.18 -2.52 -20.46
N HIS A 34 6.59 -3.71 -20.36
CA HIS A 34 7.17 -4.92 -20.96
C HIS A 34 7.31 -4.82 -22.48
N LEU A 35 8.44 -5.28 -22.99
CA LEU A 35 8.76 -5.35 -24.42
C LEU A 35 8.65 -6.79 -24.98
N ARG A 36 8.74 -7.81 -24.12
CA ARG A 36 8.59 -9.24 -24.43
C ARG A 36 7.56 -9.85 -23.50
N ASP A 37 6.82 -10.83 -23.98
CA ASP A 37 5.88 -11.61 -23.17
C ASP A 37 5.64 -13.00 -23.81
N LEU A 38 4.97 -13.89 -23.06
CA LEU A 38 4.42 -15.14 -23.56
C LEU A 38 3.32 -14.84 -24.60
N GLN A 39 3.28 -15.59 -25.71
CA GLN A 39 2.28 -15.36 -26.77
C GLN A 39 0.86 -15.55 -26.25
N LYS A 40 -0.05 -14.61 -26.58
CA LYS A 40 -1.45 -14.65 -26.11
C LYS A 40 -2.25 -15.84 -26.61
N SER A 41 -1.93 -16.37 -27.81
CA SER A 41 -2.68 -17.45 -28.45
C SER A 41 -2.17 -18.86 -28.13
N LYS A 42 -1.05 -18.97 -27.42
CA LYS A 42 -0.39 -20.26 -27.12
C LYS A 42 -0.06 -20.37 -25.65
N LEU A 43 0.14 -21.58 -25.17
CA LEU A 43 0.63 -21.83 -23.81
C LEU A 43 1.98 -21.13 -23.60
N SER A 44 2.89 -21.26 -24.57
CA SER A 44 4.25 -20.65 -24.55
C SER A 44 5.06 -20.99 -23.32
N VAL A 45 4.78 -22.11 -22.68
CA VAL A 45 5.52 -22.73 -21.60
C VAL A 45 5.67 -24.19 -21.97
N ASP A 46 6.89 -24.68 -22.06
CA ASP A 46 7.19 -26.07 -22.41
C ASP A 46 7.13 -26.91 -21.13
N VAL A 47 6.00 -27.63 -20.95
CA VAL A 47 5.74 -28.41 -19.72
C VAL A 47 6.57 -29.68 -19.65
N ASP A 48 7.13 -30.13 -20.76
CA ASP A 48 7.92 -31.35 -20.87
C ASP A 48 9.43 -31.07 -20.76
N ASN A 49 9.80 -29.77 -20.80
CA ASN A 49 11.17 -29.30 -20.69
C ASN A 49 11.28 -28.24 -19.58
N ASP A 50 11.17 -28.67 -18.34
CA ASP A 50 11.34 -27.87 -17.11
C ASP A 50 10.57 -26.55 -17.10
N PHE A 51 9.40 -26.53 -17.75
CA PHE A 51 8.52 -25.36 -17.88
C PHE A 51 9.17 -24.15 -18.60
N GLU A 52 10.14 -24.37 -19.48
CA GLU A 52 10.85 -23.29 -20.15
C GLU A 52 9.91 -22.34 -20.90
N PRO A 53 9.93 -21.00 -20.61
CA PRO A 53 9.04 -20.03 -21.23
C PRO A 53 9.58 -19.55 -22.59
N VAL A 54 8.70 -19.50 -23.56
CA VAL A 54 9.02 -18.97 -24.91
C VAL A 54 8.56 -17.53 -25.03
N TYR A 55 9.47 -16.59 -24.74
CA TYR A 55 9.21 -15.16 -24.84
C TYR A 55 9.35 -14.63 -26.28
N LYS A 56 8.42 -13.75 -26.68
CA LYS A 56 8.49 -13.04 -27.96
C LYS A 56 8.28 -11.53 -27.75
N PRO A 57 8.80 -10.68 -28.66
CA PRO A 57 8.48 -9.27 -28.65
C PRO A 57 6.95 -9.06 -28.72
N ILE A 58 6.46 -8.11 -27.94
CA ILE A 58 5.05 -7.73 -27.93
C ILE A 58 4.75 -6.96 -29.22
N LYS A 59 3.71 -7.38 -29.93
CA LYS A 59 3.25 -6.71 -31.16
C LYS A 59 2.99 -5.22 -30.92
N GLY A 60 3.53 -4.36 -31.75
CA GLY A 60 3.43 -2.91 -31.68
C GLY A 60 4.52 -2.26 -30.83
N LYS A 61 5.50 -3.03 -30.32
CA LYS A 61 6.67 -2.50 -29.59
C LYS A 61 7.94 -2.45 -30.42
N GLU A 62 7.89 -2.82 -31.68
CA GLU A 62 9.04 -2.95 -32.57
C GLU A 62 9.80 -1.62 -32.73
N ALA A 63 9.06 -0.50 -32.88
CA ALA A 63 9.65 0.82 -32.99
C ALA A 63 10.42 1.23 -31.71
N ILE A 64 9.83 0.97 -30.54
CA ILE A 64 10.47 1.25 -29.25
C ILE A 64 11.73 0.40 -29.09
N ILE A 65 11.66 -0.88 -29.40
CA ILE A 65 12.81 -1.79 -29.34
C ILE A 65 13.94 -1.31 -30.27
N SER A 66 13.60 -0.90 -31.49
CA SER A 66 14.56 -0.37 -32.47
C SER A 66 15.22 0.92 -31.98
N ASP A 67 14.44 1.85 -31.44
CA ASP A 67 14.94 3.11 -30.87
C ASP A 67 15.87 2.87 -29.67
N LEU A 68 15.46 2.03 -28.73
CA LEU A 68 16.28 1.67 -27.56
C LEU A 68 17.60 0.98 -27.96
N LYS A 69 17.57 0.08 -28.96
CA LYS A 69 18.80 -0.55 -29.50
C LYS A 69 19.73 0.46 -30.12
N LYS A 70 19.19 1.46 -30.85
CA LYS A 70 19.99 2.53 -31.42
C LYS A 70 20.67 3.39 -30.36
N SER A 71 19.92 3.81 -29.35
CA SER A 71 20.47 4.60 -28.23
C SER A 71 21.46 3.80 -27.39
N ALA A 72 21.20 2.53 -27.11
CA ALA A 72 22.11 1.68 -26.35
C ALA A 72 23.46 1.49 -27.06
N LYS A 73 23.45 1.36 -28.41
CA LYS A 73 24.71 1.28 -29.20
C LYS A 73 25.51 2.58 -29.23
N ALA A 74 24.83 3.73 -29.10
CA ALA A 74 25.47 5.04 -29.10
C ALA A 74 25.95 5.45 -27.69
N ALA A 75 25.39 4.87 -26.65
CA ALA A 75 25.69 5.20 -25.26
C ALA A 75 27.02 4.58 -24.80
N ASP A 76 27.65 5.22 -23.83
CA ASP A 76 28.82 4.69 -23.12
C ASP A 76 28.43 3.60 -22.12
N THR A 77 27.38 3.87 -21.35
CA THR A 77 26.84 2.97 -20.34
C THR A 77 25.33 2.97 -20.44
N VAL A 78 24.71 1.82 -20.21
CA VAL A 78 23.26 1.67 -20.18
C VAL A 78 22.81 1.28 -18.76
N TYR A 79 21.96 2.10 -18.17
CA TYR A 79 21.36 1.84 -16.87
C TYR A 79 19.88 1.44 -17.04
N LEU A 80 19.48 0.41 -16.32
CA LEU A 80 18.12 -0.12 -16.29
C LEU A 80 17.43 0.34 -14.99
N ALA A 81 16.65 1.42 -15.07
CA ALA A 81 16.09 2.14 -13.94
C ALA A 81 14.58 1.94 -13.80
N THR A 82 14.14 0.70 -13.93
CA THR A 82 12.74 0.29 -13.75
C THR A 82 12.38 0.22 -12.25
N ASP A 83 11.08 0.09 -11.92
CA ASP A 83 10.57 0.05 -10.54
C ASP A 83 11.34 -0.94 -9.64
N PRO A 84 11.42 -0.68 -8.33
CA PRO A 84 12.15 -1.54 -7.39
C PRO A 84 11.37 -2.79 -6.99
N ASP A 85 10.47 -3.31 -7.82
CA ASP A 85 9.72 -4.53 -7.58
C ASP A 85 10.09 -5.65 -8.56
N ARG A 86 9.49 -6.84 -8.38
CA ARG A 86 9.75 -8.01 -9.26
C ARG A 86 9.34 -7.78 -10.71
N GLU A 87 8.33 -6.93 -10.97
CA GLU A 87 7.91 -6.60 -12.33
C GLU A 87 8.97 -5.71 -13.01
N GLY A 88 9.50 -4.70 -12.28
CA GLY A 88 10.59 -3.88 -12.77
C GLY A 88 11.87 -4.70 -12.98
N GLU A 89 12.16 -5.68 -12.12
CA GLU A 89 13.30 -6.57 -12.30
C GLU A 89 13.17 -7.43 -13.57
N ALA A 90 11.95 -7.95 -13.84
CA ALA A 90 11.67 -8.71 -15.06
C ALA A 90 11.75 -7.81 -16.31
N ILE A 91 11.26 -6.57 -16.26
CA ILE A 91 11.40 -5.61 -17.37
C ILE A 91 12.89 -5.35 -17.63
N SER A 92 13.71 -5.13 -16.60
CA SER A 92 15.16 -4.95 -16.72
C SER A 92 15.84 -6.15 -17.34
N TRP A 93 15.50 -7.38 -16.92
CA TRP A 93 16.05 -8.60 -17.50
C TRP A 93 15.68 -8.75 -18.98
N HIS A 94 14.43 -8.48 -19.33
CA HIS A 94 14.01 -8.52 -20.73
C HIS A 94 14.71 -7.44 -21.57
N LEU A 95 14.93 -6.25 -21.02
CA LEU A 95 15.70 -5.18 -21.66
C LEU A 95 17.17 -5.61 -21.87
N ALA A 96 17.81 -6.15 -20.84
CA ALA A 96 19.19 -6.64 -20.95
C ALA A 96 19.32 -7.67 -22.08
N ASN A 97 18.39 -8.63 -22.14
CA ASN A 97 18.36 -9.64 -23.20
C ASN A 97 18.14 -9.04 -24.61
N ILE A 98 17.23 -8.05 -24.75
CA ILE A 98 16.94 -7.38 -26.03
C ILE A 98 18.14 -6.56 -26.51
N LEU A 99 18.85 -5.91 -25.58
CA LEU A 99 19.95 -4.99 -25.87
C LEU A 99 21.31 -5.70 -25.91
N GLY A 100 21.39 -6.98 -25.53
CA GLY A 100 22.63 -7.75 -25.47
C GLY A 100 23.53 -7.31 -24.31
N LEU A 101 22.96 -6.88 -23.20
CA LEU A 101 23.67 -6.52 -21.97
C LEU A 101 23.87 -7.75 -21.09
N ASP A 102 24.97 -7.79 -20.35
CA ASP A 102 25.20 -8.81 -19.34
C ASP A 102 24.34 -8.54 -18.10
N PRO A 103 23.43 -9.44 -17.70
CA PRO A 103 22.61 -9.28 -16.50
C PRO A 103 23.41 -9.24 -15.18
N SER A 104 24.63 -9.76 -15.17
CA SER A 104 25.54 -9.75 -14.03
C SER A 104 26.31 -8.44 -13.87
N ALA A 105 26.31 -7.58 -14.91
CA ALA A 105 26.96 -6.29 -14.86
C ALA A 105 26.20 -5.29 -13.97
N PRO A 106 26.89 -4.32 -13.35
CA PRO A 106 26.26 -3.32 -12.47
C PRO A 106 25.53 -2.23 -13.28
N ASN A 107 24.45 -2.60 -13.93
CA ASN A 107 23.66 -1.70 -14.77
C ASN A 107 22.20 -1.54 -14.30
N ARG A 108 21.79 -2.21 -13.23
CA ARG A 108 20.47 -2.09 -12.61
C ARG A 108 20.49 -1.01 -11.54
N VAL A 109 19.58 -0.04 -11.67
CA VAL A 109 19.40 1.08 -10.72
C VAL A 109 17.95 1.09 -10.22
N THR A 110 17.73 1.37 -8.95
CA THR A 110 16.40 1.46 -8.34
C THR A 110 16.26 2.76 -7.55
N PHE A 111 15.04 3.28 -7.49
CA PHE A 111 14.70 4.48 -6.74
C PHE A 111 13.50 4.21 -5.84
N ASP A 112 13.67 4.35 -4.53
CA ASP A 112 12.57 4.26 -3.57
C ASP A 112 11.68 5.51 -3.62
N GLU A 113 12.25 6.64 -4.01
CA GLU A 113 11.54 7.90 -4.26
C GLU A 113 12.16 8.65 -5.44
N ILE A 114 11.34 9.34 -6.24
CA ILE A 114 11.79 10.09 -7.40
C ILE A 114 11.97 11.57 -7.00
N THR A 115 12.94 11.79 -6.13
CA THR A 115 13.47 13.11 -5.75
C THR A 115 14.86 13.30 -6.34
N LYS A 116 15.36 14.55 -6.38
CA LYS A 116 16.74 14.83 -6.83
C LYS A 116 17.78 14.06 -6.02
N LYS A 117 17.56 13.91 -4.70
CA LYS A 117 18.42 13.15 -3.80
C LYS A 117 18.30 11.66 -4.07
N GLY A 118 17.09 11.10 -4.07
CA GLY A 118 16.87 9.67 -4.29
C GLY A 118 17.37 9.17 -5.64
N VAL A 119 17.21 9.97 -6.70
CA VAL A 119 17.75 9.64 -8.03
C VAL A 119 19.28 9.66 -8.03
N LYS A 120 19.92 10.67 -7.43
CA LYS A 120 21.41 10.71 -7.36
C LYS A 120 21.95 9.54 -6.53
N GLU A 121 21.34 9.22 -5.42
CA GLU A 121 21.74 8.12 -4.56
C GLU A 121 21.59 6.77 -5.26
N GLY A 122 20.46 6.51 -5.92
CA GLY A 122 20.27 5.30 -6.71
C GLY A 122 21.28 5.16 -7.84
N MET A 123 21.58 6.24 -8.56
CA MET A 123 22.61 6.24 -9.63
C MET A 123 24.02 6.01 -9.10
N ALA A 124 24.30 6.32 -7.84
CA ALA A 124 25.60 6.07 -7.22
C ALA A 124 25.81 4.60 -6.82
N HIS A 125 24.74 3.79 -6.77
CA HIS A 125 24.77 2.39 -6.32
C HIS A 125 24.16 1.44 -7.35
N PRO A 126 24.70 1.38 -8.59
CA PRO A 126 24.25 0.42 -9.58
C PRO A 126 24.63 -1.00 -9.16
N ARG A 127 23.75 -1.95 -9.45
CA ARG A 127 23.92 -3.37 -9.10
C ARG A 127 23.64 -4.29 -10.28
N ALA A 128 23.92 -5.56 -10.13
CA ALA A 128 23.45 -6.60 -11.05
C ALA A 128 21.92 -6.77 -10.97
N ILE A 129 21.32 -7.34 -12.00
CA ILE A 129 19.92 -7.77 -11.97
C ILE A 129 19.76 -8.87 -10.90
N ASN A 130 18.76 -8.75 -10.06
CA ASN A 130 18.44 -9.79 -9.07
C ASN A 130 17.68 -10.93 -9.74
N ILE A 131 18.41 -12.02 -10.03
CA ILE A 131 17.86 -13.18 -10.72
C ILE A 131 16.79 -13.89 -9.90
N ASP A 132 16.86 -13.88 -8.57
CA ASP A 132 15.83 -14.49 -7.72
C ASP A 132 14.49 -13.74 -7.81
N LEU A 133 14.52 -12.41 -7.85
CA LEU A 133 13.31 -11.60 -8.10
C LEU A 133 12.75 -11.81 -9.51
N PHE A 134 13.63 -11.90 -10.51
CA PHE A 134 13.25 -12.23 -11.87
C PHE A 134 12.57 -13.62 -11.92
N ASN A 135 13.21 -14.64 -11.36
CA ASN A 135 12.68 -15.99 -11.30
C ASN A 135 11.34 -16.06 -10.56
N ALA A 136 11.17 -15.29 -9.48
CA ALA A 136 9.90 -15.20 -8.77
C ALA A 136 8.77 -14.59 -9.62
N GLN A 137 9.09 -13.60 -10.46
CA GLN A 137 8.14 -13.03 -11.43
C GLN A 137 7.84 -14.03 -12.56
N GLN A 138 8.87 -14.69 -13.09
CA GLN A 138 8.76 -15.71 -14.15
C GLN A 138 7.87 -16.86 -13.69
N ALA A 139 8.16 -17.48 -12.56
CA ALA A 139 7.36 -18.57 -11.99
C ALA A 139 5.89 -18.18 -11.81
N ARG A 140 5.64 -16.94 -11.32
CA ARG A 140 4.28 -16.40 -11.23
C ARG A 140 3.62 -16.27 -12.59
N ARG A 141 4.34 -15.78 -13.60
CA ARG A 141 3.83 -15.60 -14.96
C ARG A 141 3.47 -16.92 -15.61
N GLU A 142 4.35 -17.91 -15.46
CA GLU A 142 4.14 -19.28 -15.96
C GLU A 142 2.97 -19.98 -15.26
N LEU A 143 2.89 -19.87 -13.94
CA LEU A 143 1.78 -20.45 -13.18
C LEU A 143 0.43 -19.83 -13.57
N ASP A 144 0.36 -18.51 -13.71
CA ASP A 144 -0.86 -17.82 -14.18
C ASP A 144 -1.24 -18.30 -15.60
N ARG A 145 -0.25 -18.55 -16.46
CA ARG A 145 -0.45 -19.09 -17.81
C ARG A 145 -0.97 -20.51 -17.78
N LEU A 146 -0.32 -21.41 -17.03
CA LEU A 146 -0.72 -22.80 -16.89
C LEU A 146 -2.13 -22.95 -16.32
N VAL A 147 -2.40 -22.29 -15.19
CA VAL A 147 -3.72 -22.32 -14.54
C VAL A 147 -4.80 -21.80 -15.49
N GLY A 148 -4.58 -20.62 -16.09
CA GLY A 148 -5.55 -20.00 -16.96
C GLY A 148 -5.87 -20.83 -18.20
N TYR A 149 -4.85 -21.33 -18.89
CA TYR A 149 -5.01 -22.07 -20.16
C TYR A 149 -5.46 -23.51 -20.02
N LYS A 150 -5.13 -24.17 -18.91
CA LYS A 150 -5.56 -25.55 -18.67
C LYS A 150 -6.92 -25.65 -17.97
N LEU A 151 -7.20 -24.80 -17.00
CA LEU A 151 -8.44 -24.88 -16.22
C LEU A 151 -9.61 -24.09 -16.83
N SER A 152 -9.37 -22.97 -17.53
CA SER A 152 -10.49 -22.24 -18.15
C SER A 152 -11.26 -23.06 -19.20
N PRO A 153 -10.61 -23.82 -20.12
CA PRO A 153 -11.32 -24.72 -21.04
C PRO A 153 -12.09 -25.83 -20.33
N PHE A 154 -11.58 -26.32 -19.20
CA PHE A 154 -12.30 -27.29 -18.38
C PHE A 154 -13.61 -26.70 -17.82
N LEU A 155 -13.57 -25.46 -17.32
CA LEU A 155 -14.77 -24.75 -16.87
C LEU A 155 -15.75 -24.52 -18.00
N TRP A 156 -15.28 -24.22 -19.23
CA TRP A 156 -16.15 -24.05 -20.38
C TRP A 156 -16.89 -25.33 -20.75
N LYS A 157 -16.23 -26.46 -20.64
CA LYS A 157 -16.82 -27.78 -20.92
C LYS A 157 -17.81 -28.21 -19.84
N LYS A 158 -17.51 -27.94 -18.56
CA LYS A 158 -18.26 -28.50 -17.42
C LYS A 158 -19.32 -27.56 -16.85
N VAL A 159 -19.13 -26.24 -16.99
CA VAL A 159 -20.01 -25.22 -16.41
C VAL A 159 -20.59 -24.33 -17.50
N ARG A 160 -19.83 -23.36 -18.01
CA ARG A 160 -20.31 -22.40 -19.01
C ARG A 160 -19.13 -21.73 -19.73
N ARG A 161 -19.29 -21.45 -21.05
CA ARG A 161 -18.32 -20.64 -21.81
C ARG A 161 -18.18 -19.23 -21.23
N GLY A 162 -16.96 -18.67 -21.31
CA GLY A 162 -16.61 -17.32 -20.82
C GLY A 162 -16.17 -17.27 -19.38
N LEU A 163 -16.24 -18.38 -18.61
CA LEU A 163 -15.64 -18.45 -17.28
C LEU A 163 -14.12 -18.55 -17.39
N SER A 164 -13.42 -18.00 -16.42
CA SER A 164 -11.96 -18.13 -16.32
C SER A 164 -11.53 -18.64 -14.94
N ALA A 165 -10.57 -19.54 -14.95
CA ALA A 165 -9.84 -19.93 -13.77
C ALA A 165 -8.53 -19.15 -13.69
N GLY A 166 -8.07 -18.85 -12.50
CA GLY A 166 -6.81 -18.18 -12.29
C GLY A 166 -6.39 -18.23 -10.82
N ARG A 167 -5.11 -18.11 -10.59
CA ARG A 167 -4.51 -18.24 -9.26
C ARG A 167 -5.12 -17.23 -8.25
N VAL A 168 -5.42 -16.01 -8.67
CA VAL A 168 -5.97 -14.97 -7.80
C VAL A 168 -7.49 -15.09 -7.69
N GLN A 169 -8.20 -15.11 -8.83
CA GLN A 169 -9.67 -15.12 -8.81
C GLN A 169 -10.25 -16.40 -8.20
N SER A 170 -9.64 -17.57 -8.40
CA SER A 170 -10.14 -18.81 -7.82
C SER A 170 -10.01 -18.83 -6.30
N VAL A 171 -8.91 -18.29 -5.76
CA VAL A 171 -8.73 -18.12 -4.30
C VAL A 171 -9.73 -17.09 -3.75
N ALA A 172 -9.93 -15.95 -4.45
CA ALA A 172 -10.91 -14.96 -4.03
C ALA A 172 -12.34 -15.51 -3.95
N VAL A 173 -12.76 -16.27 -4.96
CA VAL A 173 -14.07 -16.98 -4.96
C VAL A 173 -14.16 -17.96 -3.80
N ARG A 174 -13.08 -18.70 -3.52
CA ARG A 174 -13.06 -19.63 -2.38
C ARG A 174 -13.25 -18.92 -1.04
N LEU A 175 -12.56 -17.80 -0.82
CA LEU A 175 -12.68 -17.01 0.41
C LEU A 175 -14.10 -16.45 0.58
N ILE A 176 -14.71 -15.96 -0.50
CA ILE A 176 -16.09 -15.47 -0.47
C ILE A 176 -17.05 -16.62 -0.14
N ARG A 177 -16.91 -17.75 -0.82
CA ARG A 177 -17.77 -18.94 -0.57
C ARG A 177 -17.63 -19.42 0.85
N ASP A 178 -16.44 -19.50 1.39
CA ASP A 178 -16.23 -19.94 2.77
C ASP A 178 -16.88 -18.96 3.76
N ARG A 179 -16.82 -17.64 3.50
CA ARG A 179 -17.54 -16.64 4.30
C ARG A 179 -19.04 -16.79 4.19
N GLU A 180 -19.60 -17.04 3.00
CA GLU A 180 -21.04 -17.28 2.82
C GLU A 180 -21.50 -18.50 3.62
N LEU A 181 -20.72 -19.60 3.64
CA LEU A 181 -21.03 -20.75 4.47
C LEU A 181 -21.03 -20.44 5.98
N GLU A 182 -20.11 -19.58 6.43
CA GLU A 182 -20.12 -19.12 7.83
C GLU A 182 -21.41 -18.34 8.13
N ILE A 183 -21.86 -17.49 7.19
CA ILE A 183 -23.10 -16.72 7.32
C ILE A 183 -24.32 -17.64 7.31
N GLU A 184 -24.40 -18.59 6.38
CA GLU A 184 -25.50 -19.54 6.26
C GLU A 184 -25.62 -20.45 7.50
N ASN A 185 -24.48 -20.83 8.09
CA ASN A 185 -24.45 -21.69 9.29
C ASN A 185 -24.51 -20.90 10.60
N PHE A 186 -24.53 -19.56 10.53
CA PHE A 186 -24.57 -18.73 11.73
C PHE A 186 -25.87 -18.92 12.49
N LYS A 187 -25.75 -19.30 13.74
CA LYS A 187 -26.89 -19.38 14.69
C LYS A 187 -26.88 -18.13 15.55
N PRO A 188 -27.89 -17.26 15.41
CA PRO A 188 -27.94 -16.06 16.22
C PRO A 188 -28.28 -16.42 17.68
N ASP A 189 -27.51 -15.86 18.60
CA ASP A 189 -27.74 -15.96 20.03
C ASP A 189 -28.51 -14.70 20.46
N GLU A 190 -29.67 -14.91 21.12
CA GLU A 190 -30.45 -13.82 21.70
C GLU A 190 -29.76 -13.27 22.95
N TYR A 191 -29.61 -11.96 23.01
CA TYR A 191 -29.17 -11.25 24.22
C TYR A 191 -29.93 -9.94 24.38
N TRP A 192 -30.04 -9.50 25.64
CA TRP A 192 -30.71 -8.27 26.02
C TRP A 192 -29.75 -7.33 26.72
N ASN A 193 -29.76 -6.05 26.33
CA ASN A 193 -29.13 -4.97 27.08
C ASN A 193 -30.23 -4.26 27.89
N ILE A 194 -29.95 -3.98 29.16
CA ILE A 194 -30.84 -3.20 30.05
C ILE A 194 -30.08 -1.91 30.37
N ASP A 195 -30.64 -0.82 29.93
CA ASP A 195 -30.11 0.52 30.12
C ASP A 195 -31.10 1.33 31.00
N ALA A 196 -30.58 1.98 32.04
CA ALA A 196 -31.35 2.89 32.89
C ALA A 196 -31.00 4.34 32.48
N LEU A 197 -32.04 5.12 32.25
CA LEU A 197 -31.93 6.55 32.02
C LEU A 197 -32.08 7.26 33.37
N LEU A 198 -31.03 7.91 33.83
CA LEU A 198 -30.91 8.43 35.20
C LEU A 198 -30.69 9.94 35.17
N ASN A 199 -31.29 10.62 36.16
CA ASN A 199 -31.10 12.03 36.45
C ASN A 199 -30.41 12.20 37.80
N PRO A 200 -29.32 12.99 37.90
CA PRO A 200 -28.72 13.28 39.19
C PRO A 200 -29.67 14.06 40.10
N GLN A 201 -29.71 13.73 41.39
CA GLN A 201 -30.48 14.53 42.35
C GLN A 201 -29.88 15.92 42.49
N GLY A 202 -30.71 16.95 42.30
CA GLY A 202 -30.31 18.35 42.51
C GLY A 202 -29.55 19.01 41.36
N GLU A 203 -29.27 18.29 40.28
CA GLU A 203 -28.57 18.81 39.10
C GLU A 203 -29.40 18.60 37.82
N LYS A 204 -29.18 19.45 36.82
CA LYS A 204 -29.76 19.26 35.50
C LYS A 204 -28.85 18.37 34.68
N GLY A 205 -29.39 17.30 34.11
CA GLY A 205 -28.66 16.42 33.21
C GLY A 205 -29.26 15.03 33.22
N GLU A 206 -28.93 14.30 32.17
CA GLU A 206 -29.40 12.93 31.95
C GLU A 206 -28.24 12.09 31.52
N PHE A 207 -28.10 10.88 32.02
CA PHE A 207 -27.08 9.93 31.57
C PHE A 207 -27.62 8.52 31.57
N THR A 208 -27.07 7.68 30.72
CA THR A 208 -27.43 6.29 30.58
C THR A 208 -26.43 5.40 31.29
N ALA A 209 -26.96 4.55 32.20
CA ALA A 209 -26.18 3.48 32.83
C ALA A 209 -26.62 2.13 32.27
N ARG A 210 -25.67 1.25 31.99
CA ARG A 210 -25.92 -0.09 31.48
C ARG A 210 -25.69 -1.14 32.55
N LEU A 211 -26.64 -2.07 32.69
CA LEU A 211 -26.45 -3.23 33.54
C LEU A 211 -25.28 -4.08 33.04
N ALA A 212 -24.23 -4.19 33.84
CA ALA A 212 -23.01 -4.87 33.46
C ALA A 212 -22.77 -6.16 34.26
N ALA A 213 -23.10 -6.15 35.53
CA ALA A 213 -22.82 -7.25 36.44
C ALA A 213 -23.85 -7.36 37.55
N THR A 214 -23.87 -8.48 38.25
CA THR A 214 -24.60 -8.68 39.50
C THR A 214 -23.92 -7.99 40.67
N ALA A 215 -24.56 -7.88 41.82
CA ALA A 215 -24.00 -7.22 43.00
C ALA A 215 -22.68 -7.85 43.51
N ASP A 216 -22.48 -9.13 43.26
CA ASP A 216 -21.22 -9.85 43.55
C ASP A 216 -20.13 -9.67 42.46
N GLY A 217 -20.37 -8.78 41.46
CA GLY A 217 -19.40 -8.43 40.41
C GLY A 217 -19.30 -9.44 39.25
N LYS A 218 -20.17 -10.45 39.20
CA LYS A 218 -20.17 -11.40 38.10
C LYS A 218 -20.86 -10.78 36.87
N LYS A 219 -20.19 -10.86 35.71
CA LYS A 219 -20.77 -10.41 34.43
C LYS A 219 -22.12 -11.07 34.21
N LEU A 220 -23.14 -10.27 33.98
CA LEU A 220 -24.46 -10.73 33.66
C LEU A 220 -24.70 -10.73 32.16
N THR A 221 -25.20 -11.86 31.65
CA THR A 221 -25.69 -11.98 30.29
C THR A 221 -27.15 -12.36 30.34
N VAL A 222 -28.01 -11.49 29.83
CA VAL A 222 -29.46 -11.69 29.78
C VAL A 222 -29.75 -12.30 28.40
N THR A 223 -30.29 -13.52 28.39
CA THR A 223 -30.42 -14.34 27.18
C THR A 223 -31.84 -14.45 26.63
N ASN A 224 -32.84 -13.98 27.37
CA ASN A 224 -34.22 -14.04 26.91
C ASN A 224 -35.10 -12.96 27.55
N LYS A 225 -36.30 -12.75 26.97
CA LYS A 225 -37.28 -11.78 27.40
C LYS A 225 -37.76 -11.98 28.85
N GLN A 226 -37.88 -13.22 29.30
CA GLN A 226 -38.36 -13.51 30.66
C GLN A 226 -37.33 -13.06 31.69
N GLN A 227 -36.05 -13.33 31.50
CA GLN A 227 -34.97 -12.82 32.35
C GLN A 227 -34.94 -11.29 32.34
N ALA A 228 -35.03 -10.67 31.16
CA ALA A 228 -35.06 -9.21 31.03
C ALA A 228 -36.25 -8.62 31.80
N GLY A 229 -37.45 -9.19 31.66
CA GLY A 229 -38.66 -8.75 32.39
C GLY A 229 -38.53 -8.90 33.89
N GLY A 230 -37.97 -9.99 34.39
CA GLY A 230 -37.70 -10.18 35.82
C GLY A 230 -36.72 -9.16 36.40
N ILE A 231 -35.68 -8.84 35.67
CA ILE A 231 -34.72 -7.82 36.08
C ILE A 231 -35.35 -6.43 36.07
N LEU A 232 -36.10 -6.08 35.02
CA LEU A 232 -36.79 -4.79 34.95
C LEU A 232 -37.77 -4.62 36.12
N ALA A 233 -38.58 -5.63 36.42
CA ALA A 233 -39.50 -5.61 37.57
C ALA A 233 -38.77 -5.46 38.92
N ALA A 234 -37.55 -6.04 39.05
CA ALA A 234 -36.75 -5.91 40.26
C ALA A 234 -36.08 -4.54 40.40
N LEU A 235 -35.85 -3.83 39.29
CA LEU A 235 -35.23 -2.51 39.25
C LEU A 235 -36.26 -1.36 39.28
N ASP A 236 -37.50 -1.64 39.00
CA ASP A 236 -38.57 -0.63 38.96
C ASP A 236 -38.78 0.02 40.33
N GLY A 237 -38.83 1.36 40.33
CA GLY A 237 -39.01 2.15 41.56
C GLY A 237 -37.80 2.09 42.54
N ARG A 238 -36.66 1.60 42.13
CA ARG A 238 -35.44 1.55 42.98
C ARG A 238 -34.60 2.80 42.82
N ASP A 239 -33.98 3.20 43.94
CA ASP A 239 -32.96 4.25 43.94
C ASP A 239 -31.64 3.71 43.39
N TYR A 240 -30.95 4.55 42.63
CA TYR A 240 -29.63 4.25 42.07
C TYR A 240 -28.55 5.08 42.80
N THR A 241 -27.53 4.44 43.27
CA THR A 241 -26.42 5.10 43.99
C THR A 241 -25.12 4.81 43.34
N ILE A 242 -24.33 5.85 43.05
CA ILE A 242 -22.96 5.70 42.59
C ILE A 242 -22.09 5.26 43.77
N THR A 243 -21.65 4.02 43.74
CA THR A 243 -20.81 3.43 44.76
C THR A 243 -19.30 3.61 44.51
N LYS A 244 -18.91 3.79 43.26
CA LYS A 244 -17.51 3.90 42.85
C LYS A 244 -17.35 4.82 41.66
N ILE A 245 -16.36 5.70 41.70
CA ILE A 245 -15.93 6.52 40.56
C ILE A 245 -14.43 6.23 40.34
N GLU A 246 -14.10 5.72 39.17
CA GLU A 246 -12.71 5.48 38.75
C GLU A 246 -12.33 6.46 37.65
N LYS A 247 -11.28 7.26 37.93
CA LYS A 247 -10.65 8.15 36.96
C LYS A 247 -9.40 7.49 36.41
N GLY A 248 -9.27 7.43 35.10
CA GLY A 248 -8.14 6.80 34.44
C GLY A 248 -7.68 7.58 33.24
N LYS A 249 -6.60 7.10 32.61
CA LYS A 249 -6.10 7.63 31.34
C LYS A 249 -5.94 6.50 30.34
N ARG A 250 -6.57 6.66 29.16
CA ARG A 250 -6.42 5.74 28.05
C ARG A 250 -5.48 6.33 27.02
N ARG A 251 -4.39 5.60 26.73
CA ARG A 251 -3.47 5.96 25.65
C ARG A 251 -3.93 5.32 24.35
N ARG A 252 -4.08 6.13 23.32
CA ARG A 252 -4.41 5.69 21.96
C ARG A 252 -3.25 5.99 21.02
N GLN A 253 -2.56 4.94 20.59
CA GLN A 253 -1.48 5.07 19.62
C GLN A 253 -2.03 5.40 18.25
N PRO A 254 -1.32 6.20 17.44
CA PRO A 254 -1.68 6.42 16.04
C PRO A 254 -1.53 5.12 15.24
N SER A 255 -2.22 5.07 14.13
CA SER A 255 -2.04 3.97 13.16
C SER A 255 -0.69 4.07 12.45
N PRO A 256 -0.10 2.95 12.00
CA PRO A 256 1.13 2.96 11.23
C PRO A 256 0.97 3.70 9.90
N PRO A 257 2.09 4.09 9.25
CA PRO A 257 2.05 4.60 7.88
C PRO A 257 1.44 3.56 6.93
N PHE A 258 1.08 3.97 5.74
CA PHE A 258 0.41 3.09 4.80
C PHE A 258 1.34 2.04 4.19
N ILE A 259 0.79 0.86 3.98
CA ILE A 259 1.19 -0.13 2.99
C ILE A 259 0.13 -0.17 1.89
N THR A 260 0.39 -0.83 0.76
CA THR A 260 -0.54 -0.89 -0.38
C THR A 260 -1.98 -1.22 0.04
N SER A 261 -2.16 -2.27 0.84
CA SER A 261 -3.50 -2.74 1.23
C SER A 261 -4.25 -1.75 2.13
N THR A 262 -3.57 -1.13 3.10
CA THR A 262 -4.19 -0.16 4.01
C THR A 262 -4.48 1.17 3.32
N LEU A 263 -3.64 1.59 2.35
CA LEU A 263 -3.92 2.76 1.52
C LEU A 263 -5.19 2.57 0.69
N GLN A 264 -5.33 1.41 0.04
CA GLN A 264 -6.52 1.08 -0.74
C GLN A 264 -7.79 1.04 0.13
N GLN A 265 -7.71 0.46 1.33
CA GLN A 265 -8.83 0.40 2.26
C GLN A 265 -9.28 1.78 2.73
N ASP A 266 -8.33 2.63 3.12
CA ASP A 266 -8.68 3.95 3.64
C ASP A 266 -9.11 4.91 2.52
N ALA A 267 -8.53 4.83 1.32
CA ALA A 267 -9.00 5.58 0.16
C ALA A 267 -10.42 5.15 -0.26
N SER A 268 -10.75 3.86 -0.13
CA SER A 268 -12.10 3.36 -0.35
C SER A 268 -13.09 3.89 0.69
N ARG A 269 -12.72 3.87 1.97
CA ARG A 269 -13.56 4.38 3.07
C ARG A 269 -13.79 5.89 2.99
N ALA A 270 -12.72 6.65 2.71
CA ALA A 270 -12.78 8.11 2.72
C ALA A 270 -13.38 8.72 1.46
N PHE A 271 -13.14 8.10 0.29
CA PHE A 271 -13.45 8.69 -1.00
C PHE A 271 -14.23 7.77 -1.95
N GLY A 272 -14.54 6.54 -1.56
CA GLY A 272 -15.17 5.55 -2.44
C GLY A 272 -14.26 5.11 -3.61
N PHE A 273 -12.93 5.22 -3.48
CA PHE A 273 -12.02 4.84 -4.55
C PHE A 273 -11.93 3.31 -4.68
N SER A 274 -11.97 2.82 -5.92
CA SER A 274 -11.58 1.44 -6.19
C SER A 274 -10.05 1.27 -6.03
N ALA A 275 -9.59 0.04 -5.83
CA ALA A 275 -8.15 -0.27 -5.76
C ALA A 275 -7.39 0.23 -7.00
N THR A 276 -7.96 0.05 -8.20
CA THR A 276 -7.36 0.54 -9.46
C THR A 276 -7.25 2.06 -9.50
N ARG A 277 -8.30 2.78 -9.04
CA ARG A 277 -8.31 4.24 -8.99
C ARG A 277 -7.27 4.76 -8.00
N THR A 278 -7.20 4.16 -6.82
CA THR A 278 -6.18 4.47 -5.80
C THR A 278 -4.77 4.28 -6.33
N MET A 279 -4.49 3.12 -6.94
CA MET A 279 -3.14 2.82 -7.45
C MET A 279 -2.74 3.69 -8.62
N ARG A 280 -3.68 4.12 -9.48
CA ARG A 280 -3.40 5.07 -10.56
C ARG A 280 -2.99 6.44 -10.00
N ALA A 281 -3.72 6.96 -9.01
CA ALA A 281 -3.38 8.22 -8.36
C ALA A 281 -2.03 8.13 -7.62
N ALA A 282 -1.77 7.01 -6.91
CA ALA A 282 -0.49 6.77 -6.26
C ALA A 282 0.68 6.70 -7.25
N GLN A 283 0.51 6.03 -8.39
CA GLN A 283 1.51 5.97 -9.45
C GLN A 283 1.87 7.37 -9.97
N THR A 284 0.85 8.22 -10.20
CA THR A 284 1.07 9.62 -10.63
C THR A 284 1.87 10.40 -9.59
N LEU A 285 1.54 10.25 -8.30
CA LEU A 285 2.26 10.92 -7.20
C LEU A 285 3.72 10.43 -7.08
N TYR A 286 3.97 9.15 -7.32
CA TYR A 286 5.32 8.59 -7.28
C TYR A 286 6.18 9.03 -8.47
N GLU A 287 5.64 8.94 -9.70
CA GLU A 287 6.39 9.23 -10.93
C GLU A 287 6.73 10.71 -11.10
N GLY A 288 5.97 11.58 -10.46
CA GLY A 288 6.21 13.01 -10.41
C GLY A 288 5.07 13.84 -10.97
N VAL A 289 4.80 14.93 -10.29
CA VAL A 289 3.85 15.98 -10.65
C VAL A 289 4.54 17.34 -10.59
N ASP A 290 4.05 18.28 -11.39
CA ASP A 290 4.60 19.64 -11.39
C ASP A 290 4.02 20.40 -10.18
N ILE A 291 4.91 20.84 -9.26
CA ILE A 291 4.57 21.61 -8.06
C ILE A 291 5.20 23.00 -8.15
N ALA A 292 4.41 24.03 -7.92
CA ALA A 292 4.87 25.42 -7.92
C ALA A 292 6.06 25.60 -6.95
N GLY A 293 7.12 26.22 -7.41
CA GLY A 293 8.36 26.40 -6.62
C GLY A 293 9.28 25.20 -6.53
N HIS A 294 8.79 23.97 -6.81
CA HIS A 294 9.57 22.73 -6.71
C HIS A 294 9.82 22.05 -8.06
N GLY A 295 9.07 22.43 -9.11
CA GLY A 295 9.13 21.80 -10.42
C GLY A 295 8.47 20.41 -10.42
N THR A 296 8.90 19.53 -11.34
CA THR A 296 8.38 18.15 -11.40
C THR A 296 9.07 17.30 -10.34
N VAL A 297 8.31 16.72 -9.42
CA VAL A 297 8.83 15.95 -8.27
C VAL A 297 7.91 14.80 -7.90
N GLY A 298 8.47 13.65 -7.54
CA GLY A 298 7.74 12.54 -6.93
C GLY A 298 7.37 12.89 -5.50
N LEU A 299 6.08 12.87 -5.19
CA LEU A 299 5.55 13.32 -3.89
C LEU A 299 5.48 12.21 -2.84
N ILE A 300 5.55 10.95 -3.24
CA ILE A 300 5.49 9.80 -2.33
C ILE A 300 6.57 8.77 -2.64
N THR A 301 6.88 7.92 -1.66
CA THR A 301 7.68 6.72 -1.85
C THR A 301 6.95 5.68 -2.68
N TYR A 302 7.66 4.63 -3.12
CA TYR A 302 7.09 3.57 -3.94
C TYR A 302 5.87 2.92 -3.29
N MET A 303 4.76 2.88 -4.01
CA MET A 303 3.43 2.55 -3.46
C MET A 303 3.08 1.07 -3.45
N ARG A 304 3.88 0.19 -4.08
CA ARG A 304 3.67 -1.26 -4.02
C ARG A 304 4.58 -1.87 -2.97
N THR A 305 4.18 -1.76 -1.72
CA THR A 305 4.96 -2.18 -0.56
C THR A 305 4.07 -2.78 0.52
N ASP A 306 4.58 -3.73 1.26
CA ASP A 306 4.03 -4.27 2.50
C ASP A 306 4.91 -3.92 3.71
N SER A 307 5.97 -3.15 3.49
CA SER A 307 6.90 -2.67 4.51
C SER A 307 6.30 -1.51 5.30
N LEU A 308 6.54 -1.52 6.60
CA LEU A 308 6.25 -0.40 7.52
C LEU A 308 7.52 0.36 7.94
N ARG A 309 8.66 0.04 7.31
CA ARG A 309 9.94 0.72 7.55
C ARG A 309 9.84 2.19 7.10
N ILE A 310 10.50 3.05 7.83
CA ILE A 310 10.62 4.46 7.48
C ILE A 310 12.11 4.82 7.59
N ALA A 311 12.66 5.50 6.59
CA ALA A 311 14.02 5.99 6.63
C ALA A 311 14.23 6.95 7.81
N ALA A 312 15.38 6.87 8.46
CA ALA A 312 15.69 7.69 9.63
C ALA A 312 15.61 9.19 9.33
N GLU A 313 16.00 9.60 8.13
CA GLU A 313 15.94 10.98 7.67
C GLU A 313 14.47 11.47 7.55
N ALA A 314 13.58 10.64 7.01
CA ALA A 314 12.17 10.99 6.91
C ALA A 314 11.49 11.08 8.30
N GLN A 315 11.89 10.22 9.25
CA GLN A 315 11.44 10.32 10.64
C GLN A 315 11.93 11.63 11.29
N ALA A 316 13.19 11.99 11.06
CA ALA A 316 13.77 13.22 11.58
C ALA A 316 13.08 14.48 10.98
N ALA A 317 12.86 14.50 9.67
CA ALA A 317 12.17 15.58 9.00
C ALA A 317 10.74 15.75 9.52
N ALA A 318 9.98 14.65 9.64
CA ALA A 318 8.64 14.69 10.19
C ALA A 318 8.63 15.17 11.65
N LYS A 319 9.58 14.71 12.47
CA LYS A 319 9.71 15.13 13.88
C LYS A 319 9.94 16.64 13.99
N ASN A 320 10.86 17.19 13.19
CA ASN A 320 11.16 18.62 13.17
C ASN A 320 9.92 19.43 12.73
N PHE A 321 9.25 19.00 11.66
CA PHE A 321 8.03 19.63 11.19
C PHE A 321 6.91 19.61 12.24
N ILE A 322 6.74 18.49 12.97
CA ILE A 322 5.73 18.37 14.04
C ILE A 322 6.05 19.34 15.18
N ALA A 323 7.31 19.40 15.61
CA ALA A 323 7.75 20.29 16.67
C ALA A 323 7.51 21.76 16.31
N GLU A 324 7.88 22.15 15.11
CA GLU A 324 7.74 23.53 14.60
C GLU A 324 6.26 23.94 14.42
N ARG A 325 5.44 23.04 13.84
CA ARG A 325 4.05 23.35 13.46
C ARG A 325 3.06 23.26 14.61
N TRP A 326 3.23 22.26 15.50
CA TRP A 326 2.27 21.95 16.59
C TRP A 326 2.89 22.00 17.99
N GLY A 327 4.21 22.03 18.10
CA GLY A 327 4.94 22.10 19.37
C GLY A 327 5.48 20.74 19.82
N GLU A 328 6.46 20.80 20.74
CA GLU A 328 7.20 19.64 21.27
C GLU A 328 6.30 18.59 21.95
N ASN A 329 5.16 18.99 22.51
CA ASN A 329 4.21 18.07 23.15
C ASN A 329 3.57 17.06 22.17
N TYR A 330 3.55 17.39 20.88
CA TYR A 330 3.03 16.52 19.83
C TYR A 330 4.10 15.57 19.25
N VAL A 331 5.35 15.76 19.60
CA VAL A 331 6.45 14.93 19.11
C VAL A 331 6.50 13.62 19.88
N CYS A 332 6.59 12.50 19.16
CA CYS A 332 6.85 11.21 19.79
C CYS A 332 8.30 11.18 20.32
N LYS A 333 8.47 11.01 21.62
CA LYS A 333 9.79 11.04 22.29
C LYS A 333 10.74 9.94 21.79
N THR A 334 10.21 8.80 21.42
CA THR A 334 10.98 7.66 20.90
C THR A 334 10.53 7.33 19.48
N ALA A 335 11.50 7.06 18.58
CA ALA A 335 11.17 6.65 17.22
C ALA A 335 10.32 5.37 17.26
N ARG A 336 9.13 5.43 16.61
CA ARG A 336 8.25 4.28 16.54
C ARG A 336 8.79 3.25 15.58
N LYS A 337 8.79 2.01 16.02
CA LYS A 337 9.05 0.84 15.17
C LYS A 337 7.75 0.08 15.01
N TRP A 338 7.29 -0.02 13.78
CA TRP A 338 6.09 -0.77 13.44
C TRP A 338 6.48 -2.19 13.05
N LYS A 339 5.77 -3.18 13.62
CA LYS A 339 5.99 -4.59 13.23
C LYS A 339 5.12 -4.92 12.02
N SER A 340 5.73 -5.41 10.95
CA SER A 340 4.99 -6.02 9.85
C SER A 340 4.29 -7.30 10.35
N ARG A 341 3.09 -7.56 9.86
CA ARG A 341 2.37 -8.83 10.13
C ARG A 341 2.94 -10.00 9.33
N SER A 342 3.68 -9.74 8.26
CA SER A 342 4.32 -10.77 7.45
C SER A 342 5.63 -11.21 8.11
N ALA A 343 5.71 -12.48 8.47
CA ALA A 343 6.94 -13.09 9.00
C ALA A 343 8.00 -13.33 7.92
N THR A 344 7.66 -13.11 6.66
CA THR A 344 8.58 -13.27 5.52
C THR A 344 9.36 -11.98 5.30
N ALA A 345 10.62 -11.99 5.72
CA ALA A 345 11.59 -10.90 5.57
C ALA A 345 11.96 -10.56 4.11
N ALA A 346 11.16 -10.94 3.13
CA ALA A 346 11.55 -10.96 1.73
C ALA A 346 11.44 -9.61 0.98
N GLN A 347 11.00 -8.53 1.62
CA GLN A 347 10.98 -7.19 0.99
C GLN A 347 11.47 -6.07 1.93
N ASP A 348 12.51 -6.33 2.71
CA ASP A 348 13.11 -5.35 3.64
C ASP A 348 13.74 -4.13 2.95
N ALA A 349 13.87 -4.15 1.61
CA ALA A 349 14.41 -3.03 0.85
C ALA A 349 13.43 -1.86 0.73
N HIS A 350 12.11 -2.10 0.79
CA HIS A 350 11.09 -1.08 0.61
C HIS A 350 10.77 -0.32 1.90
N GLU A 351 10.29 0.91 1.72
CA GLU A 351 9.71 1.72 2.79
C GLU A 351 8.18 1.66 2.77
N ALA A 352 7.57 2.16 3.87
CA ALA A 352 6.15 2.47 3.90
C ALA A 352 5.80 3.59 2.92
N ILE A 353 4.55 3.66 2.51
CA ILE A 353 4.05 4.76 1.66
C ILE A 353 3.98 6.03 2.51
N ARG A 354 4.82 6.99 2.18
CA ARG A 354 4.98 8.26 2.88
C ARG A 354 5.23 9.41 1.90
N PRO A 355 5.03 10.67 2.31
CA PRO A 355 5.50 11.80 1.52
C PRO A 355 7.03 11.74 1.40
N SER A 356 7.56 12.07 0.22
CA SER A 356 9.00 12.21 -0.03
C SER A 356 9.57 13.47 0.64
N MET A 357 8.72 14.50 0.78
CA MET A 357 9.01 15.77 1.43
C MET A 357 7.92 16.04 2.49
N PRO A 358 8.12 15.65 3.75
CA PRO A 358 7.11 15.85 4.81
C PRO A 358 6.72 17.30 5.07
N GLU A 359 7.64 18.23 4.80
CA GLU A 359 7.45 19.67 4.91
C GLU A 359 6.47 20.24 3.87
N LEU A 360 6.29 19.59 2.73
CA LEU A 360 5.37 20.02 1.69
C LEU A 360 3.94 19.62 2.07
N THR A 361 3.20 20.58 2.58
CA THR A 361 1.86 20.35 3.12
C THR A 361 0.82 20.04 2.03
N PRO A 362 -0.28 19.35 2.36
CA PRO A 362 -1.36 19.12 1.39
C PRO A 362 -1.96 20.41 0.84
N ASP A 363 -2.03 21.47 1.64
CA ASP A 363 -2.60 22.75 1.20
C ASP A 363 -1.72 23.45 0.15
N GLU A 364 -0.39 23.31 0.26
CA GLU A 364 0.57 23.79 -0.74
C GLU A 364 0.48 22.96 -2.02
N VAL A 365 0.41 21.63 -1.89
CA VAL A 365 0.30 20.72 -3.02
C VAL A 365 -1.00 20.92 -3.80
N GLU A 366 -2.11 21.17 -3.11
CA GLU A 366 -3.42 21.44 -3.73
C GLU A 366 -3.48 22.73 -4.55
N GLN A 367 -2.52 23.64 -4.39
CA GLN A 367 -2.37 24.80 -5.27
C GLN A 367 -1.88 24.41 -6.67
N SER A 368 -1.23 23.25 -6.80
CA SER A 368 -0.64 22.78 -8.06
C SER A 368 -1.36 21.58 -8.67
N ILE A 369 -1.95 20.71 -7.85
CA ILE A 369 -2.66 19.52 -8.30
C ILE A 369 -4.07 19.45 -7.68
N SER A 370 -4.96 18.71 -8.33
CA SER A 370 -6.35 18.59 -7.90
C SER A 370 -6.89 17.16 -8.06
N GLY A 371 -8.15 16.95 -7.71
CA GLY A 371 -8.85 15.70 -7.92
C GLY A 371 -8.31 14.54 -7.08
N ASP A 372 -8.17 13.36 -7.69
CA ASP A 372 -7.81 12.12 -7.00
C ASP A 372 -6.41 12.14 -6.41
N THR A 373 -5.46 12.75 -7.13
CA THR A 373 -4.06 12.84 -6.70
C THR A 373 -3.91 13.73 -5.47
N ALA A 374 -4.58 14.89 -5.43
CA ALA A 374 -4.57 15.77 -4.28
C ALA A 374 -5.20 15.12 -3.04
N LYS A 375 -6.38 14.50 -3.19
CA LYS A 375 -7.07 13.77 -2.11
C LYS A 375 -6.19 12.65 -1.55
N LEU A 376 -5.54 11.88 -2.42
CA LEU A 376 -4.70 10.77 -2.02
C LEU A 376 -3.42 11.23 -1.33
N TYR A 377 -2.79 12.33 -1.82
CA TYR A 377 -1.64 12.92 -1.16
C TYR A 377 -1.99 13.38 0.26
N ARG A 378 -3.09 14.11 0.44
CA ARG A 378 -3.59 14.54 1.76
C ARG A 378 -3.78 13.36 2.70
N LEU A 379 -4.35 12.27 2.22
CA LEU A 379 -4.55 11.05 3.01
C LEU A 379 -3.22 10.42 3.46
N ILE A 380 -2.26 10.30 2.53
CA ILE A 380 -0.93 9.72 2.79
C ILE A 380 -0.15 10.61 3.76
N TRP A 381 -0.10 11.90 3.51
CA TRP A 381 0.60 12.87 4.34
C TRP A 381 0.05 12.90 5.77
N SER A 382 -1.27 13.02 5.92
CA SER A 382 -1.93 13.05 7.24
C SER A 382 -1.67 11.79 8.04
N ARG A 383 -1.75 10.61 7.39
CA ARG A 383 -1.45 9.32 8.03
C ARG A 383 0.01 9.23 8.47
N PHE A 384 0.93 9.64 7.60
CA PHE A 384 2.35 9.61 7.91
C PHE A 384 2.68 10.54 9.07
N MET A 385 2.25 11.80 9.02
CA MET A 385 2.48 12.76 10.10
C MET A 385 1.88 12.28 11.42
N ALA A 386 0.62 11.82 11.43
CA ALA A 386 -0.01 11.27 12.61
C ALA A 386 0.76 10.06 13.19
N SER A 387 1.34 9.20 12.33
CA SER A 387 2.13 8.04 12.75
C SER A 387 3.41 8.42 13.50
N GLN A 388 3.91 9.63 13.30
CA GLN A 388 5.11 10.17 13.95
C GLN A 388 4.80 11.02 15.19
N MET A 389 3.51 11.31 15.44
CA MET A 389 3.06 12.10 16.60
C MET A 389 3.03 11.28 17.90
N ALA A 390 2.97 11.97 19.04
CA ALA A 390 2.74 11.41 20.35
C ALA A 390 1.39 10.68 20.44
N ASP A 391 1.22 9.80 21.42
CA ASP A 391 -0.06 9.13 21.69
C ASP A 391 -1.12 10.16 22.11
N CYS A 392 -2.34 9.97 21.64
CA CYS A 392 -3.49 10.67 22.19
C CYS A 392 -3.78 10.13 23.58
N ILE A 393 -3.82 11.01 24.57
CA ILE A 393 -4.19 10.67 25.95
C ILE A 393 -5.60 11.14 26.18
N GLN A 394 -6.48 10.22 26.49
CA GLN A 394 -7.89 10.45 26.80
C GLN A 394 -8.10 10.24 28.30
N ASP A 395 -8.67 11.24 28.99
CA ASP A 395 -9.16 11.03 30.33
C ASP A 395 -10.44 10.20 30.29
N THR A 396 -10.51 9.21 31.15
CA THR A 396 -11.68 8.32 31.28
C THR A 396 -12.24 8.41 32.66
N VAL A 397 -13.55 8.39 32.77
CA VAL A 397 -14.27 8.27 34.03
C VAL A 397 -15.22 7.09 33.88
N SER A 398 -15.18 6.18 34.84
CA SER A 398 -16.12 5.08 34.98
C SER A 398 -16.83 5.21 36.31
N ALA A 399 -18.15 5.15 36.31
CA ALA A 399 -18.99 5.14 37.49
C ALA A 399 -19.71 3.80 37.60
N SER A 400 -19.79 3.26 38.81
CA SER A 400 -20.50 2.02 39.12
C SER A 400 -21.43 2.23 40.29
#